data_acad2139b56e09438850e8989e450979
#
_entry.id   acad2139b56e09438850e8989e450979
#
_cell.length_a   1.000
_cell.length_b   1.000
_cell.length_c   1.000
_cell.angle_alpha   90.00
_cell.angle_beta   90.00
_cell.angle_gamma   90.00
#
_symmetry.space_group_name_H-M   'P 1'
#
loop_
_entity.id
_entity.type
_entity.pdbx_description
1 polymer ?
#
loop_
_entity_poly.entity_id
_entity_poly.type
_entity_poly.pdbx_seq_one_letter_code
_entity_poly.pdbx_strand_id
1 'polypeptide(L)'
;MLIDEGHDFEAPWLKLAAQMVDPSTNSLLLLYDDAQSIYQRRRAQQFSFKRLGIQAQGRTTILKINYRNTRQILQTASMVAADLLRSEDSADDGVPLLQPVSCGRDGHAPVVVRLPSLRDEAVKIAELLSAAHQEGYAWGDMAIICRHYTEMERCA
;
A
#
# COMPACT_ATOMS: atom_id res chain seq x y z
N MET A 1 -14.12 18.91 1.40
CA MET A 1 -13.30 18.22 0.38
C MET A 1 -12.98 16.81 0.86
N LEU A 2 -12.97 15.80 -0.01
CA LEU A 2 -12.52 14.44 0.27
C LEU A 2 -11.36 14.11 -0.69
N ILE A 3 -10.26 13.60 -0.15
CA ILE A 3 -9.12 13.09 -0.90
C ILE A 3 -8.92 11.64 -0.47
N ASP A 4 -9.08 10.72 -1.41
CA ASP A 4 -8.77 9.30 -1.25
C ASP A 4 -7.38 9.00 -1.81
N GLU A 5 -6.72 7.96 -1.30
CA GLU A 5 -5.38 7.55 -1.69
C GLU A 5 -4.36 8.72 -1.67
N GLY A 6 -4.43 9.53 -0.63
CA GLY A 6 -3.60 10.75 -0.52
C GLY A 6 -2.09 10.51 -0.59
N HIS A 7 -1.64 9.27 -0.37
CA HIS A 7 -0.23 8.87 -0.52
C HIS A 7 0.25 8.85 -1.98
N ASP A 8 -0.67 8.85 -2.97
CA ASP A 8 -0.33 8.94 -4.39
C ASP A 8 -0.12 10.39 -4.84
N PHE A 9 -0.51 11.37 -4.01
CA PHE A 9 -0.35 12.77 -4.32
C PHE A 9 1.06 13.26 -3.99
N GLU A 10 1.62 14.07 -4.88
CA GLU A 10 2.83 14.82 -4.56
C GLU A 10 2.54 15.94 -3.54
N ALA A 11 3.52 16.27 -2.70
CA ALA A 11 3.38 17.29 -1.67
C ALA A 11 2.83 18.65 -2.19
N PRO A 12 3.26 19.18 -3.35
CA PRO A 12 2.69 20.41 -3.91
C PRO A 12 1.21 20.31 -4.25
N TRP A 13 0.74 19.12 -4.68
CA TRP A 13 -0.67 18.91 -5.03
C TRP A 13 -1.55 18.86 -3.78
N LEU A 14 -1.11 18.17 -2.73
CA LEU A 14 -1.80 18.18 -1.45
C LEU A 14 -1.87 19.58 -0.84
N LYS A 15 -0.79 20.36 -0.97
CA LYS A 15 -0.77 21.75 -0.53
C LYS A 15 -1.79 22.60 -1.28
N LEU A 16 -1.87 22.44 -2.59
CA LEU A 16 -2.86 23.14 -3.42
C LEU A 16 -4.28 22.72 -3.01
N ALA A 17 -4.54 21.42 -2.88
CA ALA A 17 -5.84 20.91 -2.44
C ALA A 17 -6.24 21.45 -1.08
N ALA A 18 -5.31 21.49 -0.11
CA ALA A 18 -5.57 22.08 1.22
C ALA A 18 -5.96 23.57 1.14
N GLN A 19 -5.36 24.34 0.21
CA GLN A 19 -5.68 25.76 0.00
C GLN A 19 -7.05 25.98 -0.68
N MET A 20 -7.59 24.97 -1.35
CA MET A 20 -8.92 25.02 -1.96
C MET A 20 -10.05 24.73 -0.98
N VAL A 21 -9.74 24.30 0.23
CA VAL A 21 -10.75 24.06 1.28
C VAL A 21 -11.27 25.41 1.79
N ASP A 22 -12.59 25.52 1.91
CA ASP A 22 -13.23 26.71 2.46
C ASP A 22 -12.72 26.96 3.89
N PRO A 23 -12.07 28.12 4.16
CA PRO A 23 -11.51 28.45 5.47
C PRO A 23 -12.57 28.51 6.58
N SER A 24 -13.83 28.85 6.24
CA SER A 24 -14.91 28.97 7.21
C SER A 24 -15.33 27.60 7.76
N THR A 25 -15.27 26.55 6.96
CA THR A 25 -15.63 25.19 7.35
C THR A 25 -14.44 24.34 7.71
N ASN A 26 -13.28 24.60 7.10
CA ASN A 26 -12.06 23.80 7.20
C ASN A 26 -12.34 22.29 7.07
N SER A 27 -13.27 21.93 6.17
CA SER A 27 -13.80 20.58 6.02
C SER A 27 -12.95 19.80 5.00
N LEU A 28 -11.94 19.09 5.49
CA LEU A 28 -11.07 18.22 4.70
C LEU A 28 -11.05 16.82 5.34
N LEU A 29 -11.37 15.80 4.56
CA LEU A 29 -11.09 14.41 4.88
C LEU A 29 -10.02 13.89 3.92
N LEU A 30 -8.90 13.45 4.46
CA LEU A 30 -7.79 12.85 3.73
C LEU A 30 -7.62 11.41 4.19
N LEU A 31 -7.76 10.45 3.27
CA LEU A 31 -7.45 9.05 3.50
C LEU A 31 -6.02 8.80 2.99
N TYR A 32 -5.19 8.23 3.85
CA TYR A 32 -3.75 8.11 3.61
C TYR A 32 -3.22 6.80 4.20
N ASP A 33 -2.31 6.15 3.50
CA ASP A 33 -1.64 4.92 3.94
C ASP A 33 -0.12 5.05 3.77
N ASP A 34 0.59 5.20 4.88
CA ASP A 34 2.05 5.34 4.89
C ASP A 34 2.76 4.11 4.31
N ALA A 35 2.20 2.91 4.48
CA ALA A 35 2.79 1.68 3.98
C ALA A 35 2.79 1.60 2.45
N GLN A 36 1.85 2.29 1.78
CA GLN A 36 1.74 2.31 0.33
C GLN A 36 2.60 3.40 -0.32
N SER A 37 3.05 4.39 0.43
CA SER A 37 3.94 5.46 -0.06
C SER A 37 5.39 5.02 -0.30
N ILE A 38 5.66 3.73 -0.25
CA ILE A 38 7.00 3.10 -0.35
C ILE A 38 7.81 3.60 -1.56
N TYR A 39 7.15 3.87 -2.67
CA TYR A 39 7.81 4.34 -3.90
C TYR A 39 8.26 5.80 -3.84
N GLN A 40 7.69 6.60 -2.96
CA GLN A 40 8.01 8.01 -2.79
C GLN A 40 9.00 8.27 -1.64
N ARG A 41 9.36 7.27 -0.83
CA ARG A 41 10.16 7.44 0.39
C ARG A 41 11.52 8.09 0.21
N ARG A 42 12.18 7.98 -0.93
CA ARG A 42 13.40 8.75 -1.20
C ARG A 42 13.14 10.27 -1.27
N ARG A 43 11.88 10.70 -1.46
CA ARG A 43 11.44 12.10 -1.41
C ARG A 43 10.74 12.46 -0.10
N ALA A 44 10.30 11.47 0.68
CA ALA A 44 9.43 11.61 1.85
C ALA A 44 10.10 12.21 3.10
N GLN A 45 11.42 12.38 3.12
CA GLN A 45 12.12 13.05 4.23
C GLN A 45 11.68 14.51 4.47
N GLN A 46 10.77 15.05 3.65
CA GLN A 46 10.25 16.42 3.78
C GLN A 46 8.72 16.49 3.82
N PHE A 47 8.02 15.36 3.85
CA PHE A 47 6.57 15.35 3.88
C PHE A 47 6.06 15.46 5.32
N SER A 48 5.39 16.55 5.63
CA SER A 48 4.66 16.75 6.88
C SER A 48 3.33 17.41 6.56
N PHE A 49 2.24 16.88 7.07
CA PHE A 49 0.91 17.48 6.93
C PHE A 49 0.90 18.91 7.41
N LYS A 50 1.62 19.21 8.50
CA LYS A 50 1.76 20.56 9.03
C LYS A 50 2.40 21.52 8.02
N ARG A 51 3.45 21.08 7.30
CA ARG A 51 4.11 21.91 6.25
C ARG A 51 3.22 22.14 5.05
N LEU A 52 2.26 21.25 4.81
CA LEU A 52 1.26 21.38 3.74
C LEU A 52 0.06 22.24 4.14
N GLY A 53 -0.01 22.70 5.39
CA GLY A 53 -1.15 23.44 5.92
C GLY A 53 -2.31 22.57 6.36
N ILE A 54 -2.12 21.25 6.42
CA ILE A 54 -3.14 20.27 6.85
C ILE A 54 -3.02 20.09 8.37
N GLN A 55 -4.07 20.40 9.09
CA GLN A 55 -4.12 20.28 10.55
C GLN A 55 -4.48 18.84 10.96
N ALA A 56 -3.54 17.92 10.87
CA ALA A 56 -3.75 16.50 11.20
C ALA A 56 -3.68 16.23 12.71
N GLN A 57 -2.92 17.02 13.47
CA GLN A 57 -2.70 16.79 14.90
C GLN A 57 -4.01 16.85 15.70
N GLY A 58 -4.32 15.79 16.44
CA GLY A 58 -5.55 15.63 17.21
C GLY A 58 -6.80 15.37 16.38
N ARG A 59 -6.66 15.22 15.06
CA ARG A 59 -7.76 14.96 14.12
C ARG A 59 -7.54 13.69 13.29
N THR A 60 -6.52 12.89 13.62
CA THR A 60 -6.19 11.67 12.93
C THR A 60 -6.84 10.47 13.62
N THR A 61 -7.52 9.65 12.85
CA THR A 61 -8.03 8.35 13.28
C THR A 61 -7.33 7.26 12.49
N ILE A 62 -6.74 6.29 13.18
CA ILE A 62 -6.03 5.19 12.55
C ILE A 62 -6.94 3.98 12.47
N LEU A 63 -7.18 3.50 11.26
CA LEU A 63 -7.94 2.28 11.00
C LEU A 63 -7.00 1.07 11.19
N LYS A 64 -7.13 0.38 12.31
CA LYS A 64 -6.23 -0.72 12.71
C LYS A 64 -6.65 -2.06 12.15
N ILE A 65 -7.95 -2.27 11.89
CA ILE A 65 -8.49 -3.57 11.51
C ILE A 65 -8.44 -3.72 10.00
N ASN A 66 -7.71 -4.74 9.54
CA ASN A 66 -7.67 -5.12 8.14
C ASN A 66 -8.73 -6.20 7.87
N TYR A 67 -9.79 -5.82 7.17
CA TYR A 67 -10.89 -6.72 6.78
C TYR A 67 -10.66 -7.44 5.47
N ARG A 68 -9.79 -6.91 4.62
CA ARG A 68 -9.59 -7.41 3.25
C ARG A 68 -8.73 -8.67 3.21
N ASN A 69 -7.66 -8.70 3.99
CA ASN A 69 -6.64 -9.74 3.92
C ASN A 69 -6.85 -10.81 4.99
N THR A 70 -6.42 -12.04 4.68
CA THR A 70 -6.29 -13.10 5.67
C THR A 70 -5.13 -12.81 6.62
N ARG A 71 -5.11 -13.47 7.78
CA ARG A 71 -4.03 -13.33 8.76
C ARG A 71 -2.66 -13.64 8.16
N GLN A 72 -2.57 -14.67 7.35
CA GLN A 72 -1.34 -15.11 6.71
C GLN A 72 -0.80 -14.09 5.70
N ILE A 73 -1.69 -13.52 4.88
CA ILE A 73 -1.32 -12.44 3.94
C ILE A 73 -0.85 -11.22 4.72
N LEU A 74 -1.58 -10.83 5.76
CA LEU A 74 -1.24 -9.67 6.58
C LEU A 74 0.11 -9.84 7.30
N GLN A 75 0.39 -11.03 7.84
CA GLN A 75 1.68 -11.34 8.45
C GLN A 75 2.83 -11.21 7.45
N THR A 76 2.70 -11.78 6.27
CA THR A 76 3.72 -11.66 5.22
C THR A 76 3.93 -10.22 4.78
N ALA A 77 2.85 -9.47 4.58
CA ALA A 77 2.93 -8.05 4.23
C ALA A 77 3.61 -7.22 5.33
N SER A 78 3.29 -7.49 6.60
CA SER A 78 3.91 -6.80 7.75
C SER A 78 5.40 -7.10 7.88
N MET A 79 5.85 -8.32 7.58
CA MET A 79 7.28 -8.66 7.54
C MET A 79 8.03 -7.86 6.47
N VAL A 80 7.45 -7.72 5.28
CA VAL A 80 8.04 -6.90 4.21
C VAL A 80 8.02 -5.42 4.56
N ALA A 81 6.93 -4.95 5.17
CA ALA A 81 6.78 -3.55 5.56
C ALA A 81 7.66 -3.16 6.76
N ALA A 82 8.02 -4.10 7.65
CA ALA A 82 8.80 -3.82 8.85
C ALA A 82 10.17 -3.17 8.55
N ASP A 83 10.82 -3.58 7.46
CA ASP A 83 12.09 -3.00 7.00
C ASP A 83 11.91 -1.60 6.38
N LEU A 84 10.70 -1.28 5.99
CA LEU A 84 10.34 -0.05 5.29
C LEU A 84 9.74 1.00 6.24
N LEU A 85 9.07 0.54 7.29
CA LEU A 85 8.39 1.36 8.29
C LEU A 85 9.24 1.43 9.57
N ARG A 86 10.23 2.29 9.59
CA ARG A 86 11.00 2.57 10.81
C ARG A 86 10.29 3.62 11.64
N SER A 87 10.30 3.44 12.97
CA SER A 87 9.64 4.34 13.93
C SER A 87 10.16 5.79 13.91
N GLU A 88 11.32 6.02 13.31
CA GLU A 88 11.93 7.34 13.16
C GLU A 88 11.20 8.23 12.15
N ASP A 89 10.43 7.63 11.23
CA ASP A 89 9.71 8.34 10.17
C ASP A 89 8.38 8.99 10.65
N SER A 90 7.90 8.62 11.84
CA SER A 90 6.62 9.11 12.39
C SER A 90 6.72 10.38 13.26
N ALA A 91 7.93 10.92 13.45
CA ALA A 91 8.19 11.90 14.49
C ALA A 91 7.63 13.31 14.23
N ASP A 92 7.36 13.69 12.98
CA ASP A 92 7.07 15.10 12.64
C ASP A 92 5.57 15.44 12.71
N ASP A 93 4.67 14.50 12.44
CA ASP A 93 3.21 14.73 12.45
C ASP A 93 2.47 14.12 13.66
N GLY A 94 3.18 13.43 14.54
CA GLY A 94 2.61 12.82 15.76
C GLY A 94 1.63 11.65 15.47
N VAL A 95 1.65 11.10 14.27
CA VAL A 95 0.82 9.95 13.89
C VAL A 95 1.64 8.68 14.12
N PRO A 96 1.27 7.82 15.09
CA PRO A 96 2.03 6.60 15.34
C PRO A 96 1.85 5.59 14.20
N LEU A 97 2.96 4.99 13.78
CA LEU A 97 2.94 3.81 12.92
C LEU A 97 2.41 2.62 13.73
N LEU A 98 1.22 2.17 13.42
CA LEU A 98 0.59 1.02 14.06
C LEU A 98 0.55 -0.16 13.11
N GLN A 99 0.91 -1.33 13.63
CA GLN A 99 0.73 -2.58 12.86
C GLN A 99 -0.75 -2.89 12.71
N PRO A 100 -1.22 -3.22 11.49
CA PRO A 100 -2.61 -3.59 11.27
C PRO A 100 -2.94 -4.91 11.97
N VAL A 101 -4.16 -4.97 12.50
CA VAL A 101 -4.70 -6.16 13.17
C VAL A 101 -5.61 -6.91 12.20
N SER A 102 -5.44 -8.24 12.11
CA SER A 102 -6.33 -9.08 11.32
C SER A 102 -7.75 -9.10 11.92
N CYS A 103 -8.76 -9.09 11.06
CA CYS A 103 -10.15 -9.34 11.47
C CYS A 103 -10.44 -10.81 11.83
N GLY A 104 -9.43 -11.68 11.83
CA GLY A 104 -9.57 -13.11 12.20
C GLY A 104 -9.83 -14.06 11.03
N ARG A 105 -9.86 -13.58 9.78
CA ARG A 105 -9.97 -14.46 8.61
C ARG A 105 -8.66 -15.22 8.40
N ASP A 106 -8.76 -16.52 8.22
CA ASP A 106 -7.65 -17.39 7.87
C ASP A 106 -7.68 -17.77 6.38
N GLY A 107 -6.53 -18.08 5.81
CA GLY A 107 -6.37 -18.51 4.42
C GLY A 107 -5.01 -19.16 4.19
N HIS A 108 -4.69 -19.45 2.95
CA HIS A 108 -3.41 -20.02 2.59
C HIS A 108 -2.26 -19.02 2.87
N ALA A 109 -1.13 -19.56 3.30
CA ALA A 109 0.07 -18.75 3.45
C ALA A 109 0.59 -18.32 2.07
N PRO A 110 0.98 -17.03 1.91
CA PRO A 110 1.68 -16.60 0.70
C PRO A 110 2.97 -17.39 0.48
N VAL A 111 3.25 -17.72 -0.76
CA VAL A 111 4.46 -18.46 -1.16
C VAL A 111 5.39 -17.50 -1.88
N VAL A 112 6.64 -17.43 -1.43
CA VAL A 112 7.69 -16.65 -2.08
C VAL A 112 8.64 -17.59 -2.79
N VAL A 113 8.74 -17.48 -4.11
CA VAL A 113 9.65 -18.26 -4.92
C VAL A 113 10.74 -17.34 -5.48
N ARG A 114 12.00 -17.72 -5.31
CA ARG A 114 13.12 -17.02 -5.92
C ARG A 114 13.63 -17.84 -7.08
N LEU A 115 13.76 -17.23 -8.25
CA LEU A 115 14.20 -17.87 -9.47
C LEU A 115 15.41 -17.12 -10.06
N PRO A 116 16.26 -17.79 -10.82
CA PRO A 116 17.53 -17.20 -11.28
C PRO A 116 17.35 -16.21 -12.43
N SER A 117 16.23 -16.26 -13.16
CA SER A 117 15.98 -15.36 -14.28
C SER A 117 14.50 -15.03 -14.45
N LEU A 118 14.20 -13.91 -15.12
CA LEU A 118 12.84 -13.52 -15.50
C LEU A 118 12.17 -14.55 -16.42
N ARG A 119 12.95 -15.30 -17.22
CA ARG A 119 12.40 -16.37 -18.03
C ARG A 119 11.90 -17.52 -17.16
N ASP A 120 12.65 -17.90 -16.15
CA ASP A 120 12.24 -18.95 -15.20
C ASP A 120 11.02 -18.50 -14.39
N GLU A 121 10.94 -17.21 -14.06
CA GLU A 121 9.77 -16.63 -13.40
C GLU A 121 8.53 -16.75 -14.29
N ALA A 122 8.61 -16.38 -15.58
CA ALA A 122 7.50 -16.48 -16.51
C ALA A 122 7.03 -17.94 -16.68
N VAL A 123 7.97 -18.89 -16.82
CA VAL A 123 7.64 -20.32 -16.87
C VAL A 123 6.93 -20.77 -15.60
N LYS A 124 7.45 -20.36 -14.43
CA LYS A 124 6.85 -20.73 -13.15
C LYS A 124 5.46 -20.14 -12.94
N ILE A 125 5.24 -18.91 -13.37
CA ILE A 125 3.91 -18.26 -13.35
C ILE A 125 2.94 -19.07 -14.23
N ALA A 126 3.34 -19.43 -15.45
CA ALA A 126 2.50 -20.22 -16.35
C ALA A 126 2.13 -21.60 -15.76
N GLU A 127 3.09 -22.28 -15.09
CA GLU A 127 2.83 -23.53 -14.38
C GLU A 127 1.80 -23.34 -13.25
N LEU A 128 1.97 -22.30 -12.41
CA LEU A 128 1.08 -22.03 -11.29
C LEU A 128 -0.34 -21.70 -11.76
N LEU A 129 -0.48 -20.88 -12.80
CA LEU A 129 -1.79 -20.54 -13.38
C LEU A 129 -2.46 -21.77 -13.99
N SER A 130 -1.70 -22.61 -14.70
CA SER A 130 -2.20 -23.84 -15.28
C SER A 130 -2.68 -24.83 -14.20
N ALA A 131 -1.91 -24.96 -13.12
CA ALA A 131 -2.29 -25.82 -12.00
C ALA A 131 -3.58 -25.30 -11.32
N ALA A 132 -3.67 -24.02 -11.05
CA ALA A 132 -4.86 -23.41 -10.46
C ALA A 132 -6.09 -23.60 -11.39
N HIS A 133 -5.90 -23.47 -12.71
CA HIS A 133 -6.99 -23.71 -13.65
C HIS A 133 -7.46 -25.17 -13.63
N GLN A 134 -6.54 -26.13 -13.52
CA GLN A 134 -6.88 -27.55 -13.38
C GLN A 134 -7.61 -27.85 -12.07
N GLU A 135 -7.36 -27.07 -11.00
CA GLU A 135 -8.07 -27.14 -9.73
C GLU A 135 -9.47 -26.50 -9.78
N GLY A 136 -9.84 -25.88 -10.91
CA GLY A 136 -11.18 -25.33 -11.16
C GLY A 136 -11.30 -23.82 -11.12
N TYR A 137 -10.21 -23.06 -10.93
CA TYR A 137 -10.24 -21.59 -11.01
C TYR A 137 -10.41 -21.15 -12.48
N ALA A 138 -11.31 -20.19 -12.72
CA ALA A 138 -11.41 -19.59 -14.05
C ALA A 138 -10.24 -18.65 -14.31
N TRP A 139 -9.81 -18.54 -15.58
CA TRP A 139 -8.72 -17.62 -15.97
C TRP A 139 -8.99 -16.18 -15.52
N GLY A 140 -10.26 -15.74 -15.58
CA GLY A 140 -10.68 -14.41 -15.15
C GLY A 140 -10.60 -14.15 -13.64
N ASP A 141 -10.42 -15.19 -12.81
CA ASP A 141 -10.28 -15.09 -11.37
C ASP A 141 -8.83 -15.00 -10.92
N MET A 142 -7.89 -15.07 -11.87
CA MET A 142 -6.44 -15.02 -11.62
C MET A 142 -5.85 -13.74 -12.19
N ALA A 143 -4.81 -13.21 -11.53
CA ALA A 143 -4.12 -12.02 -11.98
C ALA A 143 -2.61 -12.15 -11.80
N ILE A 144 -1.84 -11.60 -12.74
CA ILE A 144 -0.39 -11.41 -12.63
C ILE A 144 -0.15 -9.92 -12.41
N ILE A 145 0.59 -9.58 -11.36
CA ILE A 145 0.94 -8.20 -11.06
C ILE A 145 2.44 -8.06 -11.22
N CYS A 146 2.87 -7.19 -12.14
CA CYS A 146 4.27 -6.90 -12.42
C CYS A 146 4.59 -5.45 -12.07
N ARG A 147 5.84 -5.17 -11.74
CA ARG A 147 6.29 -3.82 -11.40
C ARG A 147 6.48 -2.95 -12.65
N HIS A 148 6.92 -3.53 -13.74
CA HIS A 148 7.18 -2.83 -15.00
C HIS A 148 6.50 -3.53 -16.17
N TYR A 149 6.11 -2.73 -17.17
CA TYR A 149 5.43 -3.24 -18.37
C TYR A 149 6.26 -4.26 -19.15
N THR A 150 7.58 -4.07 -19.20
CA THR A 150 8.52 -4.98 -19.87
C THR A 150 8.57 -6.39 -19.25
N GLU A 151 8.25 -6.50 -17.96
CA GLU A 151 8.13 -7.80 -17.28
C GLU A 151 6.83 -8.50 -17.69
N MET A 152 5.75 -7.72 -17.82
CA MET A 152 4.44 -8.21 -18.22
C MET A 152 4.45 -8.79 -19.64
N GLU A 153 5.15 -8.15 -20.59
CA GLU A 153 5.27 -8.66 -21.99
C GLU A 153 5.96 -10.01 -22.09
N ARG A 154 6.75 -10.41 -21.09
CA ARG A 154 7.41 -11.72 -21.04
C ARG A 154 6.54 -12.80 -20.42
N CYS A 155 5.48 -12.43 -19.75
CA CYS A 155 4.50 -13.35 -19.16
C CYS A 155 3.29 -13.58 -20.07
N ALA A 156 3.13 -12.79 -21.13
CA ALA A 156 2.08 -12.91 -22.15
C ALA A 156 2.50 -13.88 -23.23
#